data_28dd0e678e2165ab8350227027a36355
#
_entry.id   28dd0e678e2165ab8350227027a36355
#
_cell.length_a   1.000
_cell.length_b   1.000
_cell.length_c   1.000
_cell.angle_alpha   90.00
_cell.angle_beta   90.00
_cell.angle_gamma   90.00
#
_symmetry.space_group_name_H-M   'P 1'
#
loop_
_entity.id
_entity.type
_entity.pdbx_description
1 polymer ?
#
loop_
_entity_poly.entity_id
_entity_poly.type
_entity_poly.pdbx_seq_one_letter_code
_entity_poly.pdbx_strand_id
1 'polypeptide(L)'
;MRRQLLPRDLGFEVLPRDEPSLFKWFLASFLFGNRISQAVAADTWRLIVEEHGRDTPARLCECTHAELVKILGEGGYRRYDESTATRLQRLCRTLVDDYDGRILGIAEAAGSREEFERRLLEFRGVGPVTLAIFMREAGPAVFGQA
;
A
#
# COMPACT_ATOMS: atom_id res chain seq x y z
N MET A 1 0.53 2.44 24.94
CA MET A 1 1.04 2.92 23.66
C MET A 1 0.78 1.89 22.57
N ARG A 2 0.22 2.33 21.48
CA ARG A 2 -0.09 1.40 20.38
C ARG A 2 1.17 1.08 19.60
N ARG A 3 1.40 -0.20 19.38
CA ARG A 3 2.51 -0.67 18.57
C ARG A 3 2.12 -0.58 17.09
N GLN A 4 3.02 -0.04 16.27
CA GLN A 4 2.84 -0.07 14.82
C GLN A 4 2.88 -1.52 14.34
N LEU A 5 1.87 -1.94 13.58
CA LEU A 5 1.83 -3.29 13.02
C LEU A 5 2.92 -3.47 11.96
N LEU A 6 3.46 -4.69 11.92
CA LEU A 6 4.52 -5.10 11.00
C LEU A 6 3.97 -6.08 9.98
N PRO A 7 4.70 -6.36 8.88
CA PRO A 7 4.25 -7.35 7.90
C PRO A 7 3.92 -8.69 8.53
N ARG A 8 4.73 -9.15 9.50
CA ARG A 8 4.48 -10.44 10.16
C ARG A 8 3.13 -10.48 10.89
N ASP A 9 2.65 -9.33 11.35
CA ASP A 9 1.33 -9.25 11.99
C ASP A 9 0.20 -9.50 10.98
N LEU A 10 0.50 -9.32 9.71
CA LEU A 10 -0.43 -9.59 8.60
C LEU A 10 -0.16 -10.94 7.94
N GLY A 11 0.84 -11.68 8.44
CA GLY A 11 1.10 -13.03 7.98
C GLY A 11 2.08 -13.14 6.81
N PHE A 12 2.88 -12.11 6.55
CA PHE A 12 3.88 -12.18 5.49
C PHE A 12 5.15 -11.42 5.87
N GLU A 13 6.18 -11.53 5.04
CA GLU A 13 7.43 -10.78 5.20
C GLU A 13 7.73 -10.02 3.93
N VAL A 14 8.36 -8.85 4.06
CA VAL A 14 8.86 -8.09 2.91
C VAL A 14 10.25 -8.66 2.58
N LEU A 15 10.34 -9.34 1.44
CA LEU A 15 11.57 -9.99 1.02
C LEU A 15 12.38 -9.07 0.10
N PRO A 16 13.72 -9.23 0.07
CA PRO A 16 14.56 -8.37 -0.77
C PRO A 16 14.14 -8.42 -2.24
N ARG A 17 13.85 -7.25 -2.79
CA ARG A 17 13.46 -7.03 -4.18
C ARG A 17 12.36 -7.96 -4.67
N ASP A 18 11.43 -8.27 -3.79
CA ASP A 18 10.31 -9.14 -4.06
C ASP A 18 9.05 -8.31 -4.28
N GLU A 19 8.62 -8.19 -5.51
CA GLU A 19 7.53 -7.32 -5.89
C GLU A 19 6.22 -7.65 -5.17
N PRO A 20 5.77 -8.92 -5.08
CA PRO A 20 4.50 -9.21 -4.39
C PRO A 20 4.49 -8.72 -2.94
N SER A 21 5.55 -8.96 -2.18
CA SER A 21 5.58 -8.55 -0.78
C SER A 21 5.72 -7.03 -0.65
N LEU A 22 6.43 -6.39 -1.57
CA LEU A 22 6.55 -4.93 -1.58
C LEU A 22 5.20 -4.26 -1.80
N PHE A 23 4.41 -4.76 -2.74
CA PHE A 23 3.08 -4.19 -2.98
C PHE A 23 2.14 -4.42 -1.80
N LYS A 24 2.14 -5.63 -1.24
CA LYS A 24 1.31 -5.93 -0.07
C LYS A 24 1.62 -4.98 1.08
N TRP A 25 2.90 -4.70 1.29
CA TRP A 25 3.32 -3.79 2.35
C TRP A 25 3.00 -2.33 2.02
N PHE A 26 3.10 -1.95 0.75
CA PHE A 26 2.72 -0.61 0.31
C PHE A 26 1.24 -0.36 0.59
N LEU A 27 0.39 -1.32 0.24
CA LEU A 27 -1.04 -1.24 0.50
C LEU A 27 -1.32 -1.15 2.00
N ALA A 28 -0.67 -1.99 2.81
CA ALA A 28 -0.81 -1.95 4.26
C ALA A 28 -0.39 -0.59 4.81
N SER A 29 0.74 -0.07 4.35
CA SER A 29 1.28 1.21 4.80
C SER A 29 0.32 2.35 4.48
N PHE A 30 -0.29 2.30 3.29
CA PHE A 30 -1.30 3.28 2.89
C PHE A 30 -2.48 3.27 3.88
N LEU A 31 -2.98 2.08 4.21
CA LEU A 31 -4.10 1.96 5.13
C LEU A 31 -3.73 2.37 6.55
N PHE A 32 -2.55 1.96 7.03
CA PHE A 32 -2.08 2.31 8.37
C PHE A 32 -1.79 3.80 8.53
N GLY A 33 -1.47 4.49 7.45
CA GLY A 33 -1.17 5.91 7.48
C GLY A 33 -2.40 6.80 7.56
N ASN A 34 -3.58 6.24 7.41
CA ASN A 34 -4.84 6.99 7.49
C ASN A 34 -5.29 7.16 8.94
N ARG A 35 -6.24 8.07 9.16
CA ARG A 35 -6.82 8.30 10.49
C ARG A 35 -7.87 7.24 10.79
N ILE A 36 -7.43 6.01 10.89
CA ILE A 36 -8.28 4.86 11.18
C ILE A 36 -7.49 3.99 12.16
N SER A 37 -8.18 3.18 12.96
CA SER A 37 -7.45 2.29 13.87
C SER A 37 -6.65 1.27 13.10
N GLN A 38 -5.53 0.83 13.66
CA GLN A 38 -4.70 -0.19 13.01
C GLN A 38 -5.45 -1.52 12.88
N ALA A 39 -6.33 -1.81 13.84
CA ALA A 39 -7.15 -3.03 13.77
C ALA A 39 -8.07 -2.99 12.55
N VAL A 40 -8.75 -1.87 12.31
CA VAL A 40 -9.63 -1.71 11.14
C VAL A 40 -8.81 -1.77 9.86
N ALA A 41 -7.66 -1.11 9.84
CA ALA A 41 -6.79 -1.12 8.66
C ALA A 41 -6.28 -2.53 8.36
N ALA A 42 -5.89 -3.29 9.38
CA ALA A 42 -5.43 -4.68 9.20
C ALA A 42 -6.55 -5.57 8.70
N ASP A 43 -7.75 -5.46 9.27
CA ASP A 43 -8.90 -6.25 8.84
C ASP A 43 -9.26 -5.93 7.39
N THR A 44 -9.21 -4.65 7.01
CA THR A 44 -9.51 -4.22 5.65
C THR A 44 -8.46 -4.72 4.68
N TRP A 45 -7.19 -4.68 5.08
CA TRP A 45 -6.11 -5.23 4.26
C TRP A 45 -6.35 -6.72 3.97
N ARG A 46 -6.74 -7.49 5.00
CA ARG A 46 -7.04 -8.92 4.81
C ARG A 46 -8.21 -9.14 3.87
N LEU A 47 -9.23 -8.30 3.98
CA LEU A 47 -10.37 -8.36 3.05
C LEU A 47 -9.91 -8.13 1.61
N ILE A 48 -9.14 -7.09 1.37
CA ILE A 48 -8.69 -6.76 0.02
C ILE A 48 -7.76 -7.83 -0.53
N VAL A 49 -6.72 -8.19 0.23
CA VAL A 49 -5.64 -9.04 -0.25
C VAL A 49 -5.99 -10.52 -0.19
N GLU A 50 -6.51 -10.98 0.94
CA GLU A 50 -6.72 -12.41 1.15
C GLU A 50 -8.09 -12.88 0.70
N GLU A 51 -9.15 -12.18 1.07
CA GLU A 51 -10.49 -12.64 0.73
C GLU A 51 -10.90 -12.30 -0.69
N HIS A 52 -10.58 -11.10 -1.15
CA HIS A 52 -10.93 -10.68 -2.51
C HIS A 52 -9.81 -10.90 -3.51
N GLY A 53 -8.63 -11.33 -3.06
CA GLY A 53 -7.52 -11.66 -3.93
C GLY A 53 -6.93 -10.49 -4.70
N ARG A 54 -7.11 -9.28 -4.21
CA ARG A 54 -6.59 -8.07 -4.87
C ARG A 54 -5.19 -7.76 -4.36
N ASP A 55 -4.27 -8.67 -4.61
CA ASP A 55 -2.92 -8.66 -4.05
C ASP A 55 -1.85 -8.13 -5.01
N THR A 56 -2.26 -7.61 -6.17
CA THR A 56 -1.37 -6.94 -7.11
C THR A 56 -2.02 -5.64 -7.57
N PRO A 57 -1.23 -4.67 -8.05
CA PRO A 57 -1.81 -3.44 -8.59
C PRO A 57 -2.81 -3.69 -9.71
N ALA A 58 -2.49 -4.62 -10.62
CA ALA A 58 -3.39 -4.93 -11.73
C ALA A 58 -4.71 -5.49 -11.23
N ARG A 59 -4.66 -6.40 -10.26
CA ARG A 59 -5.89 -6.99 -9.70
C ARG A 59 -6.71 -5.96 -8.93
N LEU A 60 -6.04 -5.08 -8.20
CA LEU A 60 -6.72 -4.02 -7.48
C LEU A 60 -7.39 -3.04 -8.46
N CYS A 61 -6.74 -2.73 -9.57
CA CYS A 61 -7.31 -1.86 -10.61
C CYS A 61 -8.56 -2.45 -11.25
N GLU A 62 -8.76 -3.76 -11.19
CA GLU A 62 -9.96 -4.40 -11.73
C GLU A 62 -11.19 -4.11 -10.89
N CYS A 63 -11.03 -3.71 -9.65
CA CYS A 63 -12.16 -3.35 -8.79
C CYS A 63 -12.79 -2.04 -9.26
N THR A 64 -14.11 -2.03 -9.34
CA THR A 64 -14.84 -0.79 -9.55
C THR A 64 -14.82 0.03 -8.27
N HIS A 65 -15.14 1.32 -8.38
CA HIS A 65 -15.24 2.18 -7.21
C HIS A 65 -16.28 1.61 -6.21
N ALA A 66 -17.42 1.16 -6.72
CA ALA A 66 -18.48 0.60 -5.88
C ALA A 66 -18.02 -0.66 -5.13
N GLU A 67 -17.26 -1.52 -5.81
CA GLU A 67 -16.71 -2.72 -5.18
C GLU A 67 -15.73 -2.37 -4.06
N LEU A 68 -14.85 -1.40 -4.29
CA LEU A 68 -13.90 -0.95 -3.27
C LEU A 68 -14.62 -0.31 -2.08
N VAL A 69 -15.63 0.52 -2.34
CA VAL A 69 -16.43 1.12 -1.27
C VAL A 69 -17.05 0.02 -0.41
N LYS A 70 -17.58 -1.01 -1.04
CA LYS A 70 -18.20 -2.12 -0.33
C LYS A 70 -17.19 -2.85 0.56
N ILE A 71 -16.01 -3.16 0.00
CA ILE A 71 -14.95 -3.85 0.75
C ILE A 71 -14.49 -3.00 1.94
N LEU A 72 -14.27 -1.71 1.71
CA LEU A 72 -13.85 -0.79 2.76
C LEU A 72 -14.90 -0.67 3.85
N GLY A 73 -16.18 -0.63 3.46
CA GLY A 73 -17.28 -0.62 4.42
C GLY A 73 -17.32 -1.86 5.27
N GLU A 74 -17.07 -3.03 4.67
CA GLU A 74 -16.99 -4.30 5.39
C GLU A 74 -15.86 -4.28 6.42
N GLY A 75 -14.76 -3.59 6.10
CA GLY A 75 -13.62 -3.48 7.00
C GLY A 75 -13.81 -2.44 8.11
N GLY A 76 -14.82 -1.58 7.99
CA GLY A 76 -15.13 -0.59 9.01
C GLY A 76 -14.84 0.86 8.64
N TYR A 77 -14.60 1.15 7.35
CA TYR A 77 -14.27 2.50 6.87
C TYR A 77 -15.50 3.39 6.67
N ARG A 78 -16.52 3.26 7.38
CA ARG A 78 -17.83 3.88 7.26
C ARG A 78 -17.88 5.26 6.59
N ARG A 79 -17.25 6.27 7.23
CA ARG A 79 -17.23 7.65 6.74
C ARG A 79 -16.26 7.86 5.59
N TYR A 80 -15.22 7.07 5.55
CA TYR A 80 -14.07 7.30 4.69
C TYR A 80 -13.99 6.29 3.56
N ASP A 81 -15.05 5.49 3.36
CA ASP A 81 -15.06 4.44 2.35
C ASP A 81 -14.92 5.01 0.93
N GLU A 82 -15.71 6.03 0.58
CA GLU A 82 -15.67 6.58 -0.78
C GLU A 82 -14.36 7.30 -1.07
N SER A 83 -13.88 8.14 -0.14
CA SER A 83 -12.63 8.85 -0.36
C SER A 83 -11.45 7.92 -0.42
N THR A 84 -11.43 6.88 0.42
CA THR A 84 -10.36 5.89 0.41
C THR A 84 -10.40 5.05 -0.86
N ALA A 85 -11.60 4.66 -1.32
CA ALA A 85 -11.75 3.95 -2.58
C ALA A 85 -11.18 4.75 -3.75
N THR A 86 -11.47 6.05 -3.80
CA THR A 86 -10.93 6.94 -4.83
C THR A 86 -9.41 6.97 -4.80
N ARG A 87 -8.83 7.09 -3.60
CA ARG A 87 -7.38 7.14 -3.45
C ARG A 87 -6.73 5.82 -3.85
N LEU A 88 -7.34 4.69 -3.49
CA LEU A 88 -6.82 3.37 -3.86
C LEU A 88 -6.86 3.17 -5.37
N GLN A 89 -7.93 3.60 -6.03
CA GLN A 89 -8.01 3.52 -7.49
C GLN A 89 -6.91 4.35 -8.14
N ARG A 90 -6.69 5.56 -7.66
CA ARG A 90 -5.64 6.43 -8.21
C ARG A 90 -4.26 5.85 -7.98
N LEU A 91 -4.04 5.29 -6.79
CA LEU A 91 -2.75 4.69 -6.43
C LEU A 91 -2.43 3.53 -7.36
N CYS A 92 -3.35 2.58 -7.52
CA CYS A 92 -3.07 1.41 -8.36
C CYS A 92 -2.98 1.81 -9.83
N ARG A 93 -3.77 2.78 -10.28
CA ARG A 93 -3.70 3.24 -11.66
C ARG A 93 -2.36 3.92 -11.96
N THR A 94 -1.86 4.75 -11.04
CA THR A 94 -0.54 5.37 -11.19
C THR A 94 0.55 4.31 -11.27
N LEU A 95 0.47 3.28 -10.40
CA LEU A 95 1.44 2.19 -10.44
C LEU A 95 1.41 1.48 -11.80
N VAL A 96 0.23 1.16 -12.29
CA VAL A 96 0.10 0.44 -13.56
C VAL A 96 0.54 1.31 -14.74
N ASP A 97 0.05 2.55 -14.80
CA ASP A 97 0.29 3.42 -15.97
C ASP A 97 1.69 3.98 -16.01
N ASP A 98 2.26 4.37 -14.86
CA ASP A 98 3.54 5.08 -14.83
C ASP A 98 4.72 4.19 -14.46
N TYR A 99 4.48 3.06 -13.80
CA TYR A 99 5.55 2.22 -13.26
C TYR A 99 5.39 0.74 -13.60
N ASP A 100 4.61 0.45 -14.61
CA ASP A 100 4.42 -0.93 -15.11
C ASP A 100 3.86 -1.87 -14.05
N GLY A 101 3.07 -1.33 -13.10
CA GLY A 101 2.44 -2.10 -12.04
C GLY A 101 3.42 -2.63 -11.00
N ARG A 102 4.58 -1.99 -10.84
CA ARG A 102 5.65 -2.50 -9.97
C ARG A 102 6.22 -1.42 -9.05
N ILE A 103 6.32 -1.75 -7.77
CA ILE A 103 7.03 -0.88 -6.81
C ILE A 103 8.50 -0.74 -7.22
N LEU A 104 9.12 -1.86 -7.67
CA LEU A 104 10.49 -1.80 -8.17
C LEU A 104 10.61 -0.92 -9.40
N GLY A 105 9.51 -0.75 -10.16
CA GLY A 105 9.48 0.19 -11.28
C GLY A 105 9.70 1.62 -10.83
N ILE A 106 9.18 1.99 -9.67
CA ILE A 106 9.42 3.33 -9.10
C ILE A 106 10.90 3.49 -8.79
N ALA A 107 11.51 2.47 -8.17
CA ALA A 107 12.94 2.50 -7.81
C ALA A 107 13.82 2.58 -9.06
N GLU A 108 13.48 1.83 -10.10
CA GLU A 108 14.22 1.84 -11.37
C GLU A 108 14.17 3.22 -12.02
N ALA A 109 13.00 3.84 -12.02
CA ALA A 109 12.83 5.17 -12.59
C ALA A 109 13.53 6.25 -11.75
N ALA A 110 13.59 6.05 -10.44
CA ALA A 110 14.13 7.06 -9.52
C ALA A 110 15.66 7.13 -9.54
N GLY A 111 16.32 5.99 -9.57
CA GLY A 111 17.79 5.96 -9.59
C GLY A 111 18.46 6.24 -8.25
N SER A 112 17.73 6.67 -7.22
CA SER A 112 18.28 6.89 -5.89
C SER A 112 17.18 6.72 -4.85
N ARG A 113 17.58 6.50 -3.61
CA ARG A 113 16.63 6.36 -2.50
C ARG A 113 15.85 7.65 -2.28
N GLU A 114 16.54 8.79 -2.33
CA GLU A 114 15.87 10.08 -2.11
C GLU A 114 14.83 10.36 -3.18
N GLU A 115 15.15 10.07 -4.43
CA GLU A 115 14.19 10.24 -5.51
C GLU A 115 13.04 9.25 -5.41
N PHE A 116 13.33 8.02 -4.99
CA PHE A 116 12.29 7.01 -4.73
C PHE A 116 11.27 7.53 -3.70
N GLU A 117 11.77 8.04 -2.58
CA GLU A 117 10.89 8.57 -1.53
C GLU A 117 10.10 9.78 -2.03
N ARG A 118 10.73 10.66 -2.81
CA ARG A 118 10.05 11.82 -3.38
C ARG A 118 8.90 11.39 -4.30
N ARG A 119 9.13 10.37 -5.13
CA ARG A 119 8.10 9.86 -6.03
C ARG A 119 6.94 9.20 -5.28
N LEU A 120 7.24 8.51 -4.19
CA LEU A 120 6.18 7.93 -3.35
C LEU A 120 5.29 9.00 -2.76
N LEU A 121 5.87 10.13 -2.35
CA LEU A 121 5.09 11.25 -1.80
C LEU A 121 4.20 11.91 -2.84
N GLU A 122 4.42 11.68 -4.12
CA GLU A 122 3.56 12.19 -5.18
C GLU A 122 2.26 11.40 -5.31
N PHE A 123 2.23 10.18 -4.76
CA PHE A 123 1.00 9.38 -4.79
C PHE A 123 -0.04 10.03 -3.88
N ARG A 124 -1.26 10.18 -4.41
CA ARG A 124 -2.33 10.77 -3.62
C ARG A 124 -2.67 9.87 -2.44
N GLY A 125 -2.68 10.45 -1.25
CA GLY A 125 -2.93 9.71 -0.03
C GLY A 125 -1.68 9.16 0.64
N VAL A 126 -0.50 9.35 0.04
CA VAL A 126 0.78 8.97 0.64
C VAL A 126 1.46 10.22 1.19
N GLY A 127 1.44 10.35 2.50
CA GLY A 127 2.12 11.44 3.20
C GLY A 127 3.32 10.94 3.97
N PRO A 128 3.93 11.81 4.79
CA PRO A 128 5.13 11.45 5.55
C PRO A 128 4.94 10.25 6.48
N VAL A 129 3.77 10.10 7.08
CA VAL A 129 3.51 8.98 8.00
C VAL A 129 3.50 7.66 7.23
N THR A 130 2.76 7.62 6.12
CA THR A 130 2.71 6.42 5.25
C THR A 130 4.10 6.09 4.73
N LEU A 131 4.84 7.10 4.28
CA LEU A 131 6.20 6.89 3.77
C LEU A 131 7.11 6.29 4.84
N ALA A 132 7.04 6.80 6.07
CA ALA A 132 7.87 6.29 7.17
C ALA A 132 7.55 4.83 7.48
N ILE A 133 6.27 4.48 7.51
CA ILE A 133 5.84 3.11 7.74
C ILE A 133 6.37 2.19 6.64
N PHE A 134 6.18 2.60 5.39
CA PHE A 134 6.59 1.81 4.23
C PHE A 134 8.10 1.62 4.18
N MET A 135 8.86 2.71 4.32
CA MET A 135 10.32 2.67 4.17
C MET A 135 11.03 1.88 5.25
N ARG A 136 10.41 1.70 6.41
CA ARG A 136 11.01 0.89 7.47
C ARG A 136 11.33 -0.51 6.96
N GLU A 137 10.43 -1.10 6.18
CA GLU A 137 10.61 -2.44 5.61
C GLU A 137 11.12 -2.39 4.18
N ALA A 138 10.61 -1.45 3.39
CA ALA A 138 10.94 -1.37 1.97
C ALA A 138 12.34 -0.81 1.73
N GLY A 139 12.83 0.08 2.57
CA GLY A 139 14.16 0.65 2.40
C GLY A 139 15.22 -0.43 2.27
N PRO A 140 15.38 -1.31 3.27
CA PRO A 140 16.34 -2.42 3.17
C PRO A 140 16.03 -3.37 2.02
N ALA A 141 14.75 -3.65 1.77
CA ALA A 141 14.35 -4.61 0.73
C ALA A 141 14.69 -4.12 -0.68
N VAL A 142 14.55 -2.82 -0.93
CA VAL A 142 14.78 -2.23 -2.26
C VAL A 142 16.24 -1.83 -2.45
N PHE A 143 16.84 -1.22 -1.43
CA PHE A 143 18.17 -0.60 -1.56
C PHE A 143 19.27 -1.39 -0.84
N GLY A 144 18.90 -2.42 -0.11
CA GLY A 144 19.85 -3.18 0.68
C GLY A 144 20.19 -2.44 1.97
N GLN A 145 20.93 -3.12 2.82
CA GLN A 145 21.42 -2.51 4.08
C GLN A 145 22.81 -1.97 3.82
N ALA A 146 22.98 -0.72 4.14
CA ALA A 146 24.29 -0.08 4.04
C ALA A 146 25.20 -0.57 5.16
#